data_0e151110a01bbba044fd9c2267d769a8
#
_entry.id   0e151110a01bbba044fd9c2267d769a8
#
_cell.length_a   1.000
_cell.length_b   1.000
_cell.length_c   1.000
_cell.angle_alpha   90.00
_cell.angle_beta   90.00
_cell.angle_gamma   90.00
#
_symmetry.space_group_name_H-M   'P 1'
#
loop_
_entity.id
_entity.type
_entity.pdbx_description
1 polymer ?
#
loop_
_entity_poly.entity_id
_entity_poly.type
_entity_poly.pdbx_seq_one_letter_code
_entity_poly.pdbx_strand_id
1 'polypeptide(L)'
;MEFTFNQLDLKVQKSLEEMGFESPTPIQKEAIPLALEGYDIVGQAQTGTGKTAAFGIPIIENINSRERGVKAIVLTPTRELAIQVAHELSLIGKNKGVSAYPIYGGVSIERQANILKRGRNQIVVGTPGRVKDLISRGLLKLDRVRFAVLDEADQMLDMGFIEDIEEILSKTPREKQTLLFSATMPYEIRKLIDNYLKSGYKTIKVGKNLITPKVHQRIIFVKSEDKLKALEKLLKEHQGTSTIVFVKTKRDAAEIEKELQKRSINARAIHGDLSQRQRENVMKAFKEGKVKTLVATDVAARGIDIKDVGLVINYELPENPESYVHRIGRTGRAGREGTAISLVADNEKRRIYRIKGLKHIKPEKFKANDLRDLKQDLLSADVGKVSEKIRKVAKELLRERDPEEVISLLIAKLI
;
A
#
# COMPACT_ATOMS: atom_id res chain seq x y z
N MET A 1 -30.81 9.11 -16.26
CA MET A 1 -29.66 9.91 -16.77
C MET A 1 -28.38 9.45 -16.08
N GLU A 2 -27.28 9.42 -16.80
CA GLU A 2 -25.99 9.10 -16.19
C GLU A 2 -25.49 10.29 -15.35
N PHE A 3 -24.92 10.02 -14.18
CA PHE A 3 -24.43 11.10 -13.31
C PHE A 3 -23.22 11.80 -13.92
N THR A 4 -23.24 13.12 -13.87
CA THR A 4 -22.12 14.00 -14.25
C THR A 4 -21.88 15.06 -13.17
N PHE A 5 -20.67 15.61 -13.09
CA PHE A 5 -20.34 16.66 -12.11
C PHE A 5 -21.14 17.95 -12.27
N ASN A 6 -21.75 18.18 -13.45
CA ASN A 6 -22.60 19.36 -13.69
C ASN A 6 -23.91 19.37 -12.88
N GLN A 7 -24.23 18.28 -12.20
CA GLN A 7 -25.40 18.17 -11.32
C GLN A 7 -25.12 18.63 -9.88
N LEU A 8 -23.85 18.98 -9.57
CA LEU A 8 -23.40 19.40 -8.24
C LEU A 8 -23.53 20.93 -8.05
N ASP A 9 -23.38 21.40 -6.81
CA ASP A 9 -23.24 22.83 -6.48
C ASP A 9 -22.08 23.46 -7.29
N LEU A 10 -22.29 24.63 -7.86
CA LEU A 10 -21.31 25.34 -8.71
C LEU A 10 -19.96 25.53 -8.01
N LYS A 11 -19.94 25.68 -6.68
CA LYS A 11 -18.69 25.81 -5.92
C LYS A 11 -17.92 24.51 -5.85
N VAL A 12 -18.63 23.37 -5.76
CA VAL A 12 -18.00 22.04 -5.80
C VAL A 12 -17.50 21.75 -7.21
N GLN A 13 -18.30 22.04 -8.24
CA GLN A 13 -17.87 21.92 -9.64
C GLN A 13 -16.56 22.67 -9.88
N LYS A 14 -16.50 23.95 -9.47
CA LYS A 14 -15.28 24.77 -9.60
C LYS A 14 -14.07 24.14 -8.89
N SER A 15 -14.27 23.56 -7.70
CA SER A 15 -13.17 22.86 -7.00
C SER A 15 -12.69 21.65 -7.77
N LEU A 16 -13.59 20.85 -8.36
CA LEU A 16 -13.26 19.66 -9.15
C LEU A 16 -12.52 20.04 -10.45
N GLU A 17 -12.94 21.11 -11.13
CA GLU A 17 -12.25 21.66 -12.29
C GLU A 17 -10.81 22.09 -11.95
N GLU A 18 -10.62 22.83 -10.84
CA GLU A 18 -9.29 23.23 -10.35
C GLU A 18 -8.39 22.02 -10.02
N MET A 19 -8.99 20.88 -9.67
CA MET A 19 -8.30 19.61 -9.41
C MET A 19 -8.08 18.77 -10.68
N GLY A 20 -8.60 19.17 -11.82
CA GLY A 20 -8.47 18.43 -13.08
C GLY A 20 -9.42 17.24 -13.24
N PHE A 21 -10.57 17.26 -12.55
CA PHE A 21 -11.60 16.24 -12.70
C PHE A 21 -12.43 16.53 -13.96
N GLU A 22 -12.27 15.70 -15.00
CA GLU A 22 -13.01 15.85 -16.27
C GLU A 22 -14.34 15.09 -16.27
N SER A 23 -14.32 13.86 -15.77
CA SER A 23 -15.49 12.97 -15.73
C SER A 23 -15.47 12.04 -14.52
N PRO A 24 -16.66 11.65 -13.98
CA PRO A 24 -16.71 10.76 -12.85
C PRO A 24 -16.24 9.33 -13.20
N THR A 25 -15.46 8.74 -12.31
CA THR A 25 -15.05 7.34 -12.40
C THR A 25 -16.24 6.39 -12.18
N PRO A 26 -16.13 5.08 -12.54
CA PRO A 26 -17.24 4.15 -12.35
C PRO A 26 -17.81 4.12 -10.92
N ILE A 27 -16.92 4.12 -9.88
CA ILE A 27 -17.37 4.14 -8.47
C ILE A 27 -18.09 5.45 -8.13
N GLN A 28 -17.64 6.57 -8.69
CA GLN A 28 -18.26 7.88 -8.47
C GLN A 28 -19.62 7.98 -9.14
N LYS A 29 -19.76 7.46 -10.37
CA LYS A 29 -21.03 7.43 -11.11
C LYS A 29 -22.14 6.71 -10.37
N GLU A 30 -21.80 5.62 -9.68
CA GLU A 30 -22.76 4.82 -8.92
C GLU A 30 -22.95 5.33 -7.49
N ALA A 31 -21.87 5.73 -6.79
CA ALA A 31 -21.94 6.07 -5.38
C ALA A 31 -22.49 7.47 -5.11
N ILE A 32 -22.08 8.48 -5.91
CA ILE A 32 -22.44 9.87 -5.61
C ILE A 32 -23.95 10.10 -5.65
N PRO A 33 -24.71 9.68 -6.69
CA PRO A 33 -26.15 9.89 -6.72
C PRO A 33 -26.85 9.24 -5.53
N LEU A 34 -26.55 7.97 -5.23
CA LEU A 34 -27.16 7.25 -4.13
C LEU A 34 -26.83 7.87 -2.76
N ALA A 35 -25.61 8.36 -2.59
CA ALA A 35 -25.23 9.06 -1.36
C ALA A 35 -25.94 10.42 -1.23
N LEU A 36 -26.15 11.14 -2.32
CA LEU A 36 -26.93 12.40 -2.33
C LEU A 36 -28.40 12.17 -2.02
N GLU A 37 -28.96 11.01 -2.40
CA GLU A 37 -30.31 10.56 -2.03
C GLU A 37 -30.42 10.12 -0.56
N GLY A 38 -29.32 10.06 0.19
CA GLY A 38 -29.28 9.73 1.62
C GLY A 38 -29.15 8.23 1.93
N TYR A 39 -28.90 7.37 0.94
CA TYR A 39 -28.66 5.96 1.20
C TYR A 39 -27.31 5.73 1.87
N ASP A 40 -27.27 4.78 2.79
CA ASP A 40 -26.02 4.19 3.24
C ASP A 40 -25.41 3.34 2.12
N ILE A 41 -24.09 3.31 2.01
CA ILE A 41 -23.40 2.67 0.89
C ILE A 41 -22.34 1.69 1.37
N VAL A 42 -22.29 0.54 0.74
CA VAL A 42 -21.18 -0.40 0.79
C VAL A 42 -20.51 -0.41 -0.56
N GLY A 43 -19.34 0.23 -0.67
CA GLY A 43 -18.55 0.31 -1.89
C GLY A 43 -17.43 -0.73 -1.89
N GLN A 44 -17.53 -1.75 -2.75
CA GLN A 44 -16.45 -2.69 -2.95
C GLN A 44 -15.59 -2.25 -4.14
N ALA A 45 -14.46 -1.60 -3.84
CA ALA A 45 -13.56 -1.04 -4.84
C ALA A 45 -12.11 -0.99 -4.35
N GLN A 46 -11.15 -1.18 -5.27
CA GLN A 46 -9.72 -1.09 -4.96
C GLN A 46 -9.25 0.34 -4.71
N THR A 47 -8.03 0.48 -4.16
CA THR A 47 -7.34 1.79 -4.05
C THR A 47 -7.09 2.39 -5.44
N GLY A 48 -7.22 3.72 -5.55
CA GLY A 48 -6.97 4.44 -6.81
C GLY A 48 -8.14 4.48 -7.78
N THR A 49 -9.33 3.99 -7.40
CA THR A 49 -10.56 4.05 -8.22
C THR A 49 -11.35 5.36 -8.06
N GLY A 50 -10.88 6.30 -7.20
CA GLY A 50 -11.56 7.57 -6.94
C GLY A 50 -12.56 7.51 -5.78
N LYS A 51 -12.38 6.58 -4.82
CA LYS A 51 -13.25 6.43 -3.63
C LYS A 51 -13.37 7.70 -2.81
N THR A 52 -12.25 8.43 -2.60
CA THR A 52 -12.25 9.64 -1.78
C THR A 52 -13.26 10.65 -2.30
N ALA A 53 -13.28 10.91 -3.59
CA ALA A 53 -14.28 11.79 -4.20
C ALA A 53 -15.69 11.17 -4.18
N ALA A 54 -15.80 9.84 -4.31
CA ALA A 54 -17.10 9.15 -4.27
C ALA A 54 -17.86 9.35 -2.94
N PHE A 55 -17.17 9.38 -1.80
CA PHE A 55 -17.79 9.73 -0.52
C PHE A 55 -17.65 11.21 -0.16
N GLY A 56 -16.57 11.86 -0.58
CA GLY A 56 -16.28 13.24 -0.22
C GLY A 56 -17.22 14.25 -0.85
N ILE A 57 -17.54 14.07 -2.13
CA ILE A 57 -18.45 14.98 -2.87
C ILE A 57 -19.84 15.04 -2.18
N PRO A 58 -20.56 13.93 -1.95
CA PRO A 58 -21.88 13.99 -1.31
C PRO A 58 -21.84 14.55 0.12
N ILE A 59 -20.77 14.28 0.88
CA ILE A 59 -20.59 14.86 2.21
C ILE A 59 -20.45 16.38 2.11
N ILE A 60 -19.59 16.89 1.21
CA ILE A 60 -19.32 18.30 1.03
C ILE A 60 -20.56 19.02 0.46
N GLU A 61 -21.31 18.40 -0.45
CA GLU A 61 -22.59 18.91 -0.95
C GLU A 61 -23.59 19.19 0.18
N ASN A 62 -23.63 18.31 1.18
CA ASN A 62 -24.60 18.39 2.29
C ASN A 62 -24.11 19.18 3.52
N ILE A 63 -22.87 19.71 3.52
CA ILE A 63 -22.34 20.52 4.62
C ILE A 63 -22.42 22.01 4.26
N ASN A 64 -22.98 22.80 5.17
CA ASN A 64 -22.91 24.26 5.07
C ASN A 64 -21.65 24.76 5.79
N SER A 65 -20.87 25.60 5.13
CA SER A 65 -19.62 26.16 5.66
C SER A 65 -19.78 26.99 6.94
N ARG A 66 -20.99 27.53 7.17
CA ARG A 66 -21.33 28.30 8.38
C ARG A 66 -21.57 27.40 9.59
N GLU A 67 -21.80 26.12 9.39
CA GLU A 67 -22.01 25.18 10.49
C GLU A 67 -20.72 24.96 11.29
N ARG A 68 -20.84 25.00 12.61
CA ARG A 68 -19.73 24.73 13.52
C ARG A 68 -19.76 23.28 14.03
N GLY A 69 -18.58 22.78 14.37
CA GLY A 69 -18.38 21.42 14.88
C GLY A 69 -18.33 20.36 13.79
N VAL A 70 -18.00 19.16 14.20
CA VAL A 70 -17.77 18.02 13.30
C VAL A 70 -19.11 17.50 12.77
N LYS A 71 -19.23 17.44 11.44
CA LYS A 71 -20.39 16.93 10.69
C LYS A 71 -20.12 15.59 10.04
N ALA A 72 -18.87 15.32 9.73
CA ALA A 72 -18.46 14.04 9.17
C ALA A 72 -17.22 13.50 9.89
N ILE A 73 -17.23 12.20 10.14
CA ILE A 73 -16.07 11.43 10.60
C ILE A 73 -15.68 10.42 9.53
N VAL A 74 -14.41 10.43 9.13
CA VAL A 74 -13.82 9.47 8.18
C VAL A 74 -12.76 8.69 8.92
N LEU A 75 -12.89 7.37 9.03
CA LEU A 75 -11.91 6.48 9.63
C LEU A 75 -11.05 5.83 8.53
N THR A 76 -9.75 5.85 8.74
CA THR A 76 -8.74 5.31 7.82
C THR A 76 -7.71 4.49 8.59
N PRO A 77 -7.11 3.43 8.00
CA PRO A 77 -6.19 2.54 8.70
C PRO A 77 -4.87 3.21 9.11
N THR A 78 -4.41 4.20 8.35
CA THR A 78 -3.07 4.76 8.53
C THR A 78 -3.08 6.28 8.60
N ARG A 79 -2.01 6.83 9.19
CA ARG A 79 -1.79 8.28 9.33
C ARG A 79 -1.67 8.96 7.97
N GLU A 80 -0.92 8.33 7.10
CA GLU A 80 -0.63 8.81 5.75
C GLU A 80 -1.91 8.92 4.94
N LEU A 81 -2.78 7.90 5.02
CA LEU A 81 -4.09 7.92 4.36
C LEU A 81 -5.00 8.99 4.99
N ALA A 82 -4.99 9.15 6.31
CA ALA A 82 -5.74 10.21 6.97
C ALA A 82 -5.33 11.61 6.48
N ILE A 83 -4.03 11.86 6.33
CA ILE A 83 -3.51 13.13 5.81
C ILE A 83 -3.93 13.31 4.35
N GLN A 84 -3.79 12.28 3.52
CA GLN A 84 -4.12 12.32 2.10
C GLN A 84 -5.61 12.58 1.89
N VAL A 85 -6.48 11.81 2.56
CA VAL A 85 -7.93 11.96 2.46
C VAL A 85 -8.38 13.34 2.97
N ALA A 86 -7.83 13.81 4.11
CA ALA A 86 -8.16 15.15 4.62
C ALA A 86 -7.74 16.26 3.66
N HIS A 87 -6.60 16.12 3.00
CA HIS A 87 -6.13 17.07 1.99
C HIS A 87 -7.05 17.08 0.77
N GLU A 88 -7.39 15.91 0.23
CA GLU A 88 -8.28 15.77 -0.94
C GLU A 88 -9.69 16.34 -0.64
N LEU A 89 -10.27 16.00 0.52
CA LEU A 89 -11.56 16.56 0.96
C LEU A 89 -11.50 18.08 1.12
N SER A 90 -10.40 18.62 1.62
CA SER A 90 -10.22 20.08 1.75
C SER A 90 -10.10 20.76 0.41
N LEU A 91 -9.50 20.12 -0.61
CA LEU A 91 -9.46 20.62 -1.97
C LEU A 91 -10.86 20.63 -2.60
N ILE A 92 -11.61 19.53 -2.49
CA ILE A 92 -12.99 19.44 -3.00
C ILE A 92 -13.88 20.49 -2.32
N GLY A 93 -13.73 20.70 -0.99
CA GLY A 93 -14.50 21.67 -0.22
C GLY A 93 -14.06 23.13 -0.33
N LYS A 94 -12.95 23.41 -1.01
CA LYS A 94 -12.26 24.71 -1.03
C LYS A 94 -13.18 25.88 -1.37
N ASN A 95 -13.82 25.85 -2.52
CA ASN A 95 -14.68 26.93 -2.99
C ASN A 95 -16.02 27.00 -2.22
N LYS A 96 -16.44 25.93 -1.53
CA LYS A 96 -17.62 25.88 -0.67
C LYS A 96 -17.31 26.32 0.77
N GLY A 97 -16.01 26.43 1.14
CA GLY A 97 -15.56 26.79 2.49
C GLY A 97 -15.70 25.66 3.51
N VAL A 98 -15.72 24.40 3.07
CA VAL A 98 -15.72 23.19 3.90
C VAL A 98 -14.30 22.67 3.99
N SER A 99 -13.84 22.35 5.20
CA SER A 99 -12.48 21.86 5.44
C SER A 99 -12.45 20.56 6.24
N ALA A 100 -11.46 19.75 5.96
CA ALA A 100 -11.17 18.52 6.67
C ALA A 100 -9.88 18.64 7.48
N TYR A 101 -9.86 17.98 8.65
CA TYR A 101 -8.69 17.97 9.51
C TYR A 101 -8.25 16.54 9.83
N PRO A 102 -6.95 16.19 9.64
CA PRO A 102 -6.45 14.86 9.91
C PRO A 102 -6.09 14.69 11.39
N ILE A 103 -6.53 13.56 11.98
CA ILE A 103 -6.28 13.15 13.36
C ILE A 103 -5.57 11.80 13.38
N TYR A 104 -4.35 11.74 13.92
CA TYR A 104 -3.56 10.51 13.93
C TYR A 104 -2.55 10.50 15.07
N GLY A 105 -2.11 9.32 15.46
CA GLY A 105 -1.12 9.12 16.51
C GLY A 105 0.30 9.56 16.14
N GLY A 106 1.18 9.77 17.16
CA GLY A 106 2.59 10.12 16.96
C GLY A 106 2.87 11.61 16.79
N VAL A 107 1.86 12.45 17.00
CA VAL A 107 1.98 13.92 17.14
C VAL A 107 1.26 14.36 18.41
N SER A 108 1.57 15.61 18.88
CA SER A 108 0.96 16.15 20.11
C SER A 108 -0.57 16.14 20.03
N ILE A 109 -1.18 15.59 21.07
CA ILE A 109 -2.63 15.52 21.18
C ILE A 109 -3.21 16.91 21.46
N GLU A 110 -2.50 17.75 22.25
CA GLU A 110 -2.88 19.11 22.59
C GLU A 110 -2.97 19.98 21.33
N ARG A 111 -2.03 19.83 20.41
CA ARG A 111 -2.06 20.55 19.13
C ARG A 111 -3.28 20.18 18.32
N GLN A 112 -3.62 18.90 18.22
CA GLN A 112 -4.82 18.45 17.51
C GLN A 112 -6.10 18.93 18.20
N ALA A 113 -6.17 18.82 19.51
CA ALA A 113 -7.30 19.29 20.31
C ALA A 113 -7.53 20.82 20.14
N ASN A 114 -6.47 21.61 20.15
CA ASN A 114 -6.57 23.07 19.98
C ASN A 114 -7.11 23.45 18.60
N ILE A 115 -6.78 22.70 17.55
CA ILE A 115 -7.33 22.93 16.21
C ILE A 115 -8.80 22.56 16.17
N LEU A 116 -9.21 21.45 16.78
CA LEU A 116 -10.63 21.03 16.86
C LEU A 116 -11.47 22.05 17.65
N LYS A 117 -10.96 22.59 18.74
CA LYS A 117 -11.65 23.61 19.56
C LYS A 117 -11.98 24.88 18.77
N ARG A 118 -11.24 25.22 17.73
CA ARG A 118 -11.54 26.36 16.86
C ARG A 118 -12.82 26.17 16.05
N GLY A 119 -13.32 24.94 15.95
CA GLY A 119 -14.63 24.59 15.38
C GLY A 119 -14.79 24.90 13.89
N ARG A 120 -13.71 25.14 13.17
CA ARG A 120 -13.75 25.48 11.73
C ARG A 120 -13.69 24.27 10.80
N ASN A 121 -13.34 23.10 11.35
CA ASN A 121 -13.24 21.87 10.57
C ASN A 121 -14.54 21.08 10.72
N GLN A 122 -15.29 20.98 9.63
CA GLN A 122 -16.55 20.23 9.61
C GLN A 122 -16.33 18.74 9.39
N ILE A 123 -15.19 18.36 8.81
CA ILE A 123 -14.83 16.97 8.54
C ILE A 123 -13.60 16.62 9.35
N VAL A 124 -13.65 15.49 10.05
CA VAL A 124 -12.50 14.90 10.74
C VAL A 124 -12.14 13.60 10.03
N VAL A 125 -10.88 13.46 9.65
CA VAL A 125 -10.35 12.23 9.07
C VAL A 125 -9.32 11.64 10.03
N GLY A 126 -9.49 10.40 10.50
CA GLY A 126 -8.59 9.93 11.53
C GLY A 126 -8.32 8.43 11.55
N THR A 127 -7.23 8.06 12.24
CA THR A 127 -6.96 6.67 12.60
C THR A 127 -7.75 6.31 13.86
N PRO A 128 -8.36 5.10 13.93
CA PRO A 128 -9.30 4.74 15.02
C PRO A 128 -8.75 5.00 16.41
N GLY A 129 -7.57 4.51 16.75
CA GLY A 129 -7.00 4.65 18.09
C GLY A 129 -6.83 6.11 18.55
N ARG A 130 -6.45 7.06 17.68
CA ARG A 130 -6.32 8.47 18.05
C ARG A 130 -7.68 9.16 18.14
N VAL A 131 -8.62 8.81 17.26
CA VAL A 131 -10.00 9.32 17.32
C VAL A 131 -10.63 8.93 18.65
N LYS A 132 -10.52 7.66 19.04
CA LYS A 132 -10.99 7.13 20.33
C LYS A 132 -10.33 7.85 21.52
N ASP A 133 -9.02 8.05 21.51
CA ASP A 133 -8.28 8.78 22.57
C ASP A 133 -8.80 10.22 22.73
N LEU A 134 -9.09 10.92 21.62
CA LEU A 134 -9.67 12.27 21.69
C LEU A 134 -11.13 12.28 22.19
N ILE A 135 -11.92 11.28 21.84
CA ILE A 135 -13.30 11.12 22.34
C ILE A 135 -13.28 10.84 23.84
N SER A 136 -12.46 9.89 24.31
CA SER A 136 -12.38 9.50 25.73
C SER A 136 -11.95 10.66 26.64
N ARG A 137 -11.13 11.58 26.11
CA ARG A 137 -10.72 12.82 26.80
C ARG A 137 -11.71 13.98 26.66
N GLY A 138 -12.87 13.77 26.00
CA GLY A 138 -13.85 14.83 25.76
C GLY A 138 -13.40 15.95 24.81
N LEU A 139 -12.30 15.74 24.08
CA LEU A 139 -11.68 16.71 23.17
C LEU A 139 -12.30 16.68 21.76
N LEU A 140 -12.94 15.58 21.40
CA LEU A 140 -13.68 15.40 20.15
C LEU A 140 -15.11 14.94 20.48
N LYS A 141 -16.10 15.73 20.05
CA LYS A 141 -17.53 15.42 20.20
C LYS A 141 -18.10 15.01 18.86
N LEU A 142 -18.82 13.90 18.81
CA LEU A 142 -19.43 13.32 17.61
C LEU A 142 -20.97 13.39 17.61
N ASP A 143 -21.58 14.08 18.57
CA ASP A 143 -23.01 14.23 18.75
C ASP A 143 -23.75 14.93 17.58
N ARG A 144 -22.98 15.65 16.74
CA ARG A 144 -23.49 16.38 15.56
C ARG A 144 -23.06 15.79 14.23
N VAL A 145 -22.49 14.59 14.25
CA VAL A 145 -22.06 13.89 13.05
C VAL A 145 -23.26 13.41 12.27
N ARG A 146 -23.31 13.77 11.00
CA ARG A 146 -24.32 13.32 10.02
C ARG A 146 -23.79 12.26 9.08
N PHE A 147 -22.48 12.17 8.92
CA PHE A 147 -21.82 11.24 8.01
C PHE A 147 -20.69 10.50 8.72
N ALA A 148 -20.71 9.17 8.60
CA ALA A 148 -19.61 8.32 9.02
C ALA A 148 -19.07 7.55 7.80
N VAL A 149 -17.75 7.60 7.60
CA VAL A 149 -17.09 6.86 6.51
C VAL A 149 -16.06 5.91 7.09
N LEU A 150 -16.06 4.68 6.61
CA LEU A 150 -15.01 3.69 6.84
C LEU A 150 -14.29 3.48 5.51
N ASP A 151 -13.08 4.00 5.35
CA ASP A 151 -12.28 3.80 4.14
C ASP A 151 -11.18 2.76 4.40
N GLU A 152 -11.04 1.82 3.47
CA GLU A 152 -10.17 0.65 3.62
C GLU A 152 -10.49 -0.17 4.88
N ALA A 153 -11.79 -0.48 5.08
CA ALA A 153 -12.29 -1.15 6.28
C ALA A 153 -11.63 -2.51 6.54
N ASP A 154 -11.35 -3.28 5.50
CA ASP A 154 -10.62 -4.55 5.58
C ASP A 154 -9.19 -4.36 6.11
N GLN A 155 -8.51 -3.28 5.77
CA GLN A 155 -7.20 -3.00 6.32
C GLN A 155 -7.26 -2.60 7.80
N MET A 156 -8.31 -1.87 8.20
CA MET A 156 -8.53 -1.55 9.62
C MET A 156 -8.80 -2.82 10.44
N LEU A 157 -9.52 -3.80 9.88
CA LEU A 157 -9.70 -5.13 10.46
C LEU A 157 -8.37 -5.85 10.63
N ASP A 158 -7.55 -5.95 9.57
CA ASP A 158 -6.23 -6.58 9.61
C ASP A 158 -5.29 -5.96 10.66
N MET A 159 -5.51 -4.69 11.01
CA MET A 159 -4.77 -3.97 12.05
C MET A 159 -5.38 -4.08 13.45
N GLY A 160 -6.47 -4.80 13.61
CA GLY A 160 -7.15 -5.01 14.89
C GLY A 160 -7.97 -3.84 15.40
N PHE A 161 -8.40 -2.92 14.53
CA PHE A 161 -9.14 -1.71 14.92
C PHE A 161 -10.67 -1.89 14.99
N ILE A 162 -11.19 -3.11 14.88
CA ILE A 162 -12.65 -3.33 14.83
C ILE A 162 -13.33 -2.79 16.09
N GLU A 163 -12.83 -3.13 17.28
CA GLU A 163 -13.39 -2.67 18.55
C GLU A 163 -13.34 -1.14 18.67
N ASP A 164 -12.25 -0.52 18.25
CA ASP A 164 -12.11 0.94 18.24
C ASP A 164 -13.12 1.59 17.28
N ILE A 165 -13.38 0.99 16.13
CA ILE A 165 -14.38 1.46 15.15
C ILE A 165 -15.78 1.36 15.74
N GLU A 166 -16.14 0.23 16.33
CA GLU A 166 -17.45 0.02 16.97
C GLU A 166 -17.66 1.04 18.10
N GLU A 167 -16.65 1.28 18.94
CA GLU A 167 -16.74 2.27 20.01
C GLU A 167 -16.95 3.68 19.45
N ILE A 168 -16.21 4.09 18.41
CA ILE A 168 -16.36 5.40 17.77
C ILE A 168 -17.74 5.55 17.16
N LEU A 169 -18.21 4.56 16.40
CA LEU A 169 -19.53 4.60 15.76
C LEU A 169 -20.67 4.64 16.79
N SER A 170 -20.50 4.02 17.95
CA SER A 170 -21.48 4.08 19.05
C SER A 170 -21.67 5.49 19.64
N LYS A 171 -20.66 6.38 19.47
CA LYS A 171 -20.73 7.78 19.93
C LYS A 171 -21.30 8.75 18.90
N THR A 172 -21.65 8.25 17.71
CA THR A 172 -22.30 9.04 16.66
C THR A 172 -23.82 8.86 16.68
N PRO A 173 -24.62 9.84 16.18
CA PRO A 173 -26.07 9.70 16.07
C PRO A 173 -26.48 8.45 15.27
N ARG A 174 -27.61 7.84 15.63
CA ARG A 174 -28.14 6.68 14.89
C ARG A 174 -28.62 7.03 13.49
N GLU A 175 -29.12 8.22 13.30
CA GLU A 175 -29.64 8.72 12.02
C GLU A 175 -28.57 9.15 11.01
N LYS A 176 -27.28 9.03 11.38
CA LYS A 176 -26.21 9.34 10.44
C LYS A 176 -26.29 8.50 9.18
N GLN A 177 -25.77 9.01 8.09
CA GLN A 177 -25.49 8.25 6.88
C GLN A 177 -24.12 7.58 7.01
N THR A 178 -24.04 6.27 6.71
CA THR A 178 -22.79 5.51 6.81
C THR A 178 -22.35 5.04 5.42
N LEU A 179 -21.09 5.34 5.08
CA LEU A 179 -20.47 4.96 3.81
C LEU A 179 -19.25 4.06 4.12
N LEU A 180 -19.31 2.80 3.72
CA LEU A 180 -18.24 1.83 3.96
C LEU A 180 -17.59 1.44 2.65
N PHE A 181 -16.27 1.66 2.56
CA PHE A 181 -15.46 1.26 1.41
C PHE A 181 -14.41 0.23 1.82
N SER A 182 -14.38 -0.87 1.08
CA SER A 182 -13.47 -1.98 1.35
C SER A 182 -13.14 -2.71 0.03
N ALA A 183 -11.95 -3.28 -0.07
CA ALA A 183 -11.63 -4.13 -1.21
C ALA A 183 -12.20 -5.54 -1.03
N THR A 184 -12.24 -6.02 0.21
CA THR A 184 -12.74 -7.35 0.59
C THR A 184 -13.87 -7.24 1.61
N MET A 185 -14.68 -8.31 1.74
CA MET A 185 -15.84 -8.35 2.64
C MET A 185 -15.76 -9.59 3.55
N PRO A 186 -14.78 -9.67 4.47
CA PRO A 186 -14.74 -10.73 5.46
C PRO A 186 -15.94 -10.67 6.41
N TYR A 187 -16.09 -11.71 7.24
CA TYR A 187 -17.24 -11.84 8.14
C TYR A 187 -17.40 -10.64 9.09
N GLU A 188 -16.29 -10.18 9.66
CA GLU A 188 -16.26 -9.07 10.63
C GLU A 188 -16.73 -7.74 9.99
N ILE A 189 -16.37 -7.50 8.74
CA ILE A 189 -16.86 -6.33 8.01
C ILE A 189 -18.35 -6.43 7.72
N ARG A 190 -18.87 -7.64 7.40
CA ARG A 190 -20.32 -7.84 7.25
C ARG A 190 -21.05 -7.57 8.56
N LYS A 191 -20.50 -8.02 9.69
CA LYS A 191 -21.06 -7.73 11.02
C LYS A 191 -21.11 -6.22 11.31
N LEU A 192 -20.07 -5.46 10.92
CA LEU A 192 -20.11 -3.99 11.03
C LEU A 192 -21.22 -3.39 10.15
N ILE A 193 -21.40 -3.89 8.94
CA ILE A 193 -22.46 -3.44 8.03
C ILE A 193 -23.82 -3.68 8.69
N ASP A 194 -24.08 -4.89 9.18
CA ASP A 194 -25.35 -5.28 9.80
C ASP A 194 -25.67 -4.46 11.06
N ASN A 195 -24.64 -4.07 11.84
CA ASN A 195 -24.82 -3.33 13.10
C ASN A 195 -24.96 -1.81 12.92
N TYR A 196 -24.32 -1.22 11.90
CA TYR A 196 -24.13 0.24 11.82
C TYR A 196 -24.70 0.90 10.57
N LEU A 197 -25.08 0.14 9.54
CA LEU A 197 -25.76 0.68 8.37
C LEU A 197 -27.29 0.52 8.52
N LYS A 198 -28.02 1.46 7.93
CA LYS A 198 -29.49 1.41 7.89
C LYS A 198 -29.95 0.28 6.97
N SER A 199 -31.13 -0.28 7.29
CA SER A 199 -31.79 -1.21 6.37
C SER A 199 -32.03 -0.53 5.03
N GLY A 200 -31.74 -1.25 3.92
CA GLY A 200 -31.87 -0.70 2.57
C GLY A 200 -30.62 0.00 2.03
N TYR A 201 -29.48 -0.16 2.70
CA TYR A 201 -28.18 0.31 2.15
C TYR A 201 -27.95 -0.22 0.74
N LYS A 202 -27.19 0.51 -0.05
CA LYS A 202 -26.86 0.12 -1.43
C LYS A 202 -25.46 -0.46 -1.50
N THR A 203 -25.34 -1.59 -2.20
CA THR A 203 -24.04 -2.22 -2.44
C THR A 203 -23.58 -1.91 -3.86
N ILE A 204 -22.42 -1.32 -3.98
CA ILE A 204 -21.76 -0.97 -5.24
C ILE A 204 -20.53 -1.85 -5.37
N LYS A 205 -20.46 -2.57 -6.49
CA LYS A 205 -19.30 -3.41 -6.83
C LYS A 205 -18.71 -2.93 -8.14
N VAL A 206 -17.68 -2.12 -8.06
CA VAL A 206 -16.96 -1.69 -9.27
C VAL A 206 -15.83 -2.67 -9.55
N GLY A 207 -15.92 -3.28 -10.74
CA GLY A 207 -14.87 -4.18 -11.25
C GLY A 207 -15.17 -5.66 -11.12
N LYS A 208 -16.14 -6.18 -11.88
CA LYS A 208 -16.10 -7.60 -12.30
C LYS A 208 -14.93 -7.87 -13.25
N ASN A 209 -14.49 -6.88 -13.98
CA ASN A 209 -13.20 -6.82 -14.64
C ASN A 209 -12.33 -5.86 -13.81
N LEU A 210 -11.73 -6.36 -12.75
CA LEU A 210 -10.49 -5.80 -12.24
C LEU A 210 -9.63 -5.63 -13.49
N ILE A 211 -9.46 -4.38 -13.96
CA ILE A 211 -8.26 -4.09 -14.72
C ILE A 211 -7.17 -4.38 -13.68
N THR A 212 -6.82 -5.66 -13.64
CA THR A 212 -5.59 -6.08 -12.99
C THR A 212 -4.58 -5.15 -13.63
N PRO A 213 -3.89 -4.29 -12.87
CA PRO A 213 -2.84 -3.49 -13.46
C PRO A 213 -2.10 -4.43 -14.40
N LYS A 214 -1.68 -3.99 -15.60
CA LYS A 214 -0.89 -4.83 -16.50
C LYS A 214 0.43 -5.14 -15.79
N VAL A 215 0.34 -5.99 -14.78
CA VAL A 215 1.46 -6.39 -13.94
C VAL A 215 1.98 -7.70 -14.47
N HIS A 216 3.16 -7.64 -15.03
CA HIS A 216 3.89 -8.84 -15.39
C HIS A 216 4.38 -9.54 -14.11
N GLN A 217 3.81 -10.71 -13.81
CA GLN A 217 4.10 -11.42 -12.56
C GLN A 217 5.06 -12.59 -12.82
N ARG A 218 6.12 -12.69 -11.99
CA ARG A 218 7.09 -13.77 -12.01
C ARG A 218 7.22 -14.43 -10.65
N ILE A 219 7.46 -15.74 -10.64
CA ILE A 219 7.77 -16.52 -9.44
C ILE A 219 9.15 -17.11 -9.61
N ILE A 220 10.03 -16.90 -8.64
CA ILE A 220 11.38 -17.44 -8.63
C ILE A 220 11.53 -18.34 -7.41
N PHE A 221 11.72 -19.64 -7.65
CA PHE A 221 12.05 -20.59 -6.58
C PHE A 221 13.51 -20.42 -6.19
N VAL A 222 13.74 -20.21 -4.91
CA VAL A 222 15.06 -19.90 -4.36
C VAL A 222 15.21 -20.59 -2.99
N LYS A 223 16.40 -21.05 -2.66
CA LYS A 223 16.68 -21.52 -1.29
C LYS A 223 16.67 -20.34 -0.32
N SER A 224 16.26 -20.56 0.92
CA SER A 224 16.17 -19.50 1.94
C SER A 224 17.51 -18.75 2.11
N GLU A 225 18.63 -19.45 2.08
CA GLU A 225 20.00 -18.93 2.19
C GLU A 225 20.41 -18.04 0.98
N ASP A 226 19.82 -18.28 -0.20
CA ASP A 226 20.12 -17.56 -1.41
C ASP A 226 19.18 -16.39 -1.71
N LYS A 227 18.12 -16.18 -0.90
CA LYS A 227 17.13 -15.11 -1.12
C LYS A 227 17.77 -13.72 -1.25
N LEU A 228 18.77 -13.43 -0.41
CA LEU A 228 19.45 -12.13 -0.46
C LEU A 228 20.29 -11.96 -1.74
N LYS A 229 20.94 -13.02 -2.22
CA LYS A 229 21.68 -13.02 -3.50
C LYS A 229 20.72 -12.83 -4.68
N ALA A 230 19.57 -13.52 -4.64
CA ALA A 230 18.54 -13.37 -5.65
C ALA A 230 17.96 -11.94 -5.67
N LEU A 231 17.71 -11.35 -4.51
CA LEU A 231 17.28 -9.96 -4.40
C LEU A 231 18.32 -9.00 -4.98
N GLU A 232 19.59 -9.16 -4.63
CA GLU A 232 20.69 -8.35 -5.15
C GLU A 232 20.76 -8.42 -6.68
N LYS A 233 20.70 -9.61 -7.25
CA LYS A 233 20.74 -9.84 -8.71
C LYS A 233 19.55 -9.12 -9.37
N LEU A 234 18.35 -9.30 -8.88
CA LEU A 234 17.16 -8.63 -9.41
C LEU A 234 17.24 -7.10 -9.34
N LEU A 235 17.77 -6.55 -8.25
CA LEU A 235 17.93 -5.11 -8.11
C LEU A 235 18.99 -4.54 -9.06
N LYS A 236 20.05 -5.30 -9.37
CA LYS A 236 21.05 -4.95 -10.38
C LYS A 236 20.49 -5.04 -11.81
N GLU A 237 19.71 -6.10 -12.13
CA GLU A 237 19.04 -6.26 -13.42
C GLU A 237 18.06 -5.11 -13.71
N HIS A 238 17.43 -4.56 -12.66
CA HIS A 238 16.46 -3.46 -12.75
C HIS A 238 17.05 -2.14 -12.22
N GLN A 239 18.34 -1.94 -12.39
CA GLN A 239 19.02 -0.73 -11.91
C GLN A 239 18.36 0.53 -12.47
N GLY A 240 18.14 1.53 -11.60
CA GLY A 240 17.47 2.79 -11.97
C GLY A 240 15.94 2.76 -11.81
N THR A 241 15.32 1.57 -11.74
CA THR A 241 13.89 1.41 -11.54
C THR A 241 13.52 1.64 -10.08
N SER A 242 12.48 2.45 -9.82
CA SER A 242 11.92 2.58 -8.47
C SER A 242 11.32 1.24 -8.04
N THR A 243 11.80 0.70 -6.92
CA THR A 243 11.48 -0.65 -6.47
C THR A 243 10.96 -0.64 -5.04
N ILE A 244 9.93 -1.44 -4.76
CA ILE A 244 9.52 -1.80 -3.39
C ILE A 244 9.79 -3.27 -3.15
N VAL A 245 10.49 -3.56 -2.05
CA VAL A 245 10.75 -4.92 -1.56
C VAL A 245 9.89 -5.16 -0.32
N PHE A 246 8.97 -6.09 -0.39
CA PHE A 246 8.11 -6.47 0.72
C PHE A 246 8.73 -7.58 1.56
N VAL A 247 8.82 -7.34 2.86
CA VAL A 247 9.34 -8.27 3.86
C VAL A 247 8.31 -8.51 4.97
N LYS A 248 8.47 -9.59 5.73
CA LYS A 248 7.50 -10.00 6.76
C LYS A 248 7.58 -9.13 8.00
N THR A 249 8.79 -8.90 8.53
CA THR A 249 8.97 -8.22 9.82
C THR A 249 9.78 -6.94 9.72
N LYS A 250 9.62 -6.05 10.71
CA LYS A 250 10.43 -4.84 10.84
C LYS A 250 11.93 -5.13 11.01
N ARG A 251 12.27 -6.26 11.64
CA ARG A 251 13.66 -6.71 11.80
C ARG A 251 14.25 -7.08 10.44
N ASP A 252 13.53 -7.85 9.63
CA ASP A 252 13.95 -8.21 8.28
C ASP A 252 14.14 -6.96 7.41
N ALA A 253 13.27 -5.95 7.55
CA ALA A 253 13.39 -4.70 6.81
C ALA A 253 14.72 -3.98 7.11
N ALA A 254 15.07 -3.85 8.38
CA ALA A 254 16.32 -3.21 8.81
C ALA A 254 17.57 -4.03 8.42
N GLU A 255 17.49 -5.36 8.52
CA GLU A 255 18.58 -6.25 8.16
C GLU A 255 18.85 -6.22 6.65
N ILE A 256 17.81 -6.33 5.84
CA ILE A 256 17.93 -6.29 4.38
C ILE A 256 18.42 -4.92 3.91
N GLU A 257 17.95 -3.81 4.49
CA GLU A 257 18.51 -2.48 4.21
C GLU A 257 20.03 -2.46 4.40
N LYS A 258 20.49 -2.90 5.58
CA LYS A 258 21.92 -2.94 5.92
C LYS A 258 22.72 -3.81 4.96
N GLU A 259 22.22 -4.97 4.62
CA GLU A 259 22.88 -5.91 3.72
C GLU A 259 22.94 -5.39 2.26
N LEU A 260 21.88 -4.73 1.78
CA LEU A 260 21.87 -4.08 0.47
C LEU A 260 22.83 -2.89 0.41
N GLN A 261 22.90 -2.09 1.48
CA GLN A 261 23.84 -0.96 1.56
C GLN A 261 25.30 -1.42 1.55
N LYS A 262 25.66 -2.52 2.23
CA LYS A 262 26.99 -3.14 2.16
C LYS A 262 27.38 -3.54 0.73
N ARG A 263 26.38 -3.85 -0.12
CA ARG A 263 26.54 -4.22 -1.52
C ARG A 263 26.40 -3.02 -2.47
N SER A 264 26.53 -1.81 -1.95
CA SER A 264 26.42 -0.54 -2.69
C SER A 264 25.06 -0.35 -3.39
N ILE A 265 23.99 -1.01 -2.91
CA ILE A 265 22.63 -0.79 -3.40
C ILE A 265 21.97 0.28 -2.54
N ASN A 266 21.47 1.34 -3.20
CA ASN A 266 20.82 2.46 -2.53
C ASN A 266 19.40 2.08 -2.07
N ALA A 267 19.31 1.47 -0.89
CA ALA A 267 18.07 1.03 -0.26
C ALA A 267 17.81 1.76 1.06
N ARG A 268 16.54 1.96 1.40
CA ARG A 268 16.06 2.43 2.69
C ARG A 268 14.90 1.58 3.18
N ALA A 269 14.90 1.28 4.48
CA ALA A 269 13.80 0.58 5.13
C ALA A 269 12.70 1.54 5.59
N ILE A 270 11.45 1.06 5.56
CA ILE A 270 10.31 1.72 6.16
C ILE A 270 9.51 0.71 6.99
N HIS A 271 9.44 0.94 8.31
CA HIS A 271 8.78 0.05 9.26
C HIS A 271 8.27 0.81 10.50
N GLY A 272 7.53 0.11 11.35
CA GLY A 272 6.82 0.71 12.48
C GLY A 272 7.68 1.40 13.53
N ASP A 273 8.97 1.04 13.66
CA ASP A 273 9.87 1.63 14.67
C ASP A 273 10.45 2.99 14.22
N LEU A 274 10.30 3.37 12.96
CA LEU A 274 10.72 4.68 12.50
C LEU A 274 9.80 5.76 13.07
N SER A 275 10.41 6.85 13.59
CA SER A 275 9.65 8.04 13.92
C SER A 275 8.97 8.64 12.68
N GLN A 276 7.90 9.40 12.87
CA GLN A 276 7.17 10.02 11.77
C GLN A 276 8.09 10.87 10.86
N ARG A 277 8.98 11.65 11.47
CA ARG A 277 9.97 12.47 10.74
C ARG A 277 10.92 11.62 9.88
N GLN A 278 11.37 10.48 10.42
CA GLN A 278 12.22 9.56 9.66
C GLN A 278 11.46 8.95 8.46
N ARG A 279 10.20 8.53 8.66
CA ARG A 279 9.36 8.00 7.59
C ARG A 279 9.15 9.03 6.47
N GLU A 280 8.82 10.27 6.83
CA GLU A 280 8.64 11.38 5.89
C GLU A 280 9.92 11.64 5.10
N ASN A 281 11.08 11.64 5.76
CA ASN A 281 12.38 11.83 5.09
C ASN A 281 12.69 10.70 4.10
N VAL A 282 12.46 9.43 4.50
CA VAL A 282 12.66 8.27 3.61
C VAL A 282 11.73 8.37 2.40
N MET A 283 10.46 8.69 2.63
CA MET A 283 9.46 8.83 1.57
C MET A 283 9.78 9.98 0.61
N LYS A 284 10.23 11.11 1.15
CA LYS A 284 10.67 12.25 0.35
C LYS A 284 11.85 11.86 -0.54
N ALA A 285 12.88 11.23 0.05
CA ALA A 285 14.05 10.77 -0.70
C ALA A 285 13.69 9.74 -1.79
N PHE A 286 12.72 8.86 -1.54
CA PHE A 286 12.23 7.90 -2.51
C PHE A 286 11.45 8.60 -3.65
N LYS A 287 10.53 9.51 -3.34
CA LYS A 287 9.79 10.28 -4.34
C LYS A 287 10.70 11.17 -5.21
N GLU A 288 11.75 11.74 -4.63
CA GLU A 288 12.76 12.52 -5.36
C GLU A 288 13.75 11.65 -6.15
N GLY A 289 13.62 10.31 -6.09
CA GLY A 289 14.50 9.37 -6.78
C GLY A 289 15.93 9.29 -6.22
N LYS A 290 16.20 9.92 -5.07
CA LYS A 290 17.47 9.81 -4.34
C LYS A 290 17.67 8.42 -3.75
N VAL A 291 16.58 7.75 -3.39
CA VAL A 291 16.53 6.35 -2.99
C VAL A 291 15.75 5.59 -4.07
N LYS A 292 16.30 4.50 -4.56
CA LYS A 292 15.68 3.71 -5.63
C LYS A 292 14.97 2.46 -5.12
N THR A 293 15.42 1.92 -3.98
CA THR A 293 14.84 0.71 -3.39
C THR A 293 14.30 1.01 -2.00
N LEU A 294 13.00 0.74 -1.80
CA LEU A 294 12.34 0.82 -0.52
C LEU A 294 12.10 -0.59 0.02
N VAL A 295 12.59 -0.91 1.21
CA VAL A 295 12.32 -2.18 1.89
C VAL A 295 11.21 -1.94 2.93
N ALA A 296 10.07 -2.60 2.81
CA ALA A 296 8.89 -2.27 3.60
C ALA A 296 8.16 -3.50 4.14
N THR A 297 7.60 -3.37 5.33
CA THR A 297 6.57 -4.31 5.81
C THR A 297 5.20 -3.92 5.25
N ASP A 298 4.24 -4.86 5.19
CA ASP A 298 2.88 -4.56 4.73
C ASP A 298 2.26 -3.37 5.48
N VAL A 299 2.34 -3.39 6.82
CA VAL A 299 1.78 -2.32 7.67
C VAL A 299 2.41 -0.96 7.34
N ALA A 300 3.72 -0.93 7.15
CA ALA A 300 4.42 0.31 6.86
C ALA A 300 4.21 0.81 5.43
N ALA A 301 3.99 -0.09 4.47
CA ALA A 301 3.70 0.24 3.08
C ALA A 301 2.22 0.60 2.84
N ARG A 302 1.32 0.27 3.78
CA ARG A 302 -0.09 0.67 3.74
C ARG A 302 -0.22 2.16 3.99
N GLY A 303 -1.09 2.83 3.25
CA GLY A 303 -1.33 4.27 3.40
C GLY A 303 -0.19 5.18 2.93
N ILE A 304 0.93 4.62 2.50
CA ILE A 304 1.97 5.44 1.89
C ILE A 304 1.57 5.71 0.44
N ASP A 305 1.54 6.99 0.06
CA ASP A 305 1.35 7.40 -1.32
C ASP A 305 2.61 7.08 -2.16
N ILE A 306 2.86 5.80 -2.32
CA ILE A 306 3.81 5.29 -3.29
C ILE A 306 2.98 4.88 -4.50
N LYS A 307 2.86 5.79 -5.42
CA LYS A 307 2.21 5.56 -6.69
C LYS A 307 3.29 5.18 -7.70
N ASP A 308 3.02 4.14 -8.45
CA ASP A 308 3.69 3.89 -9.72
C ASP A 308 5.19 3.53 -9.60
N VAL A 309 5.50 2.53 -8.79
CA VAL A 309 6.83 1.92 -8.85
C VAL A 309 6.94 0.99 -10.06
N GLY A 310 8.10 0.95 -10.68
CA GLY A 310 8.33 0.05 -11.83
C GLY A 310 8.41 -1.42 -11.44
N LEU A 311 8.89 -1.70 -10.22
CA LEU A 311 9.11 -3.06 -9.74
C LEU A 311 8.61 -3.26 -8.30
N VAL A 312 7.90 -4.36 -8.08
CA VAL A 312 7.55 -4.88 -6.75
C VAL A 312 8.24 -6.22 -6.56
N ILE A 313 8.96 -6.40 -5.46
CA ILE A 313 9.56 -7.68 -5.09
C ILE A 313 8.94 -8.16 -3.78
N ASN A 314 8.29 -9.32 -3.80
CA ASN A 314 7.93 -10.02 -2.58
C ASN A 314 9.11 -10.88 -2.13
N TYR A 315 9.88 -10.39 -1.17
CA TYR A 315 10.98 -11.16 -0.57
C TYR A 315 10.44 -12.36 0.20
N GLU A 316 9.28 -12.17 0.88
CA GLU A 316 8.44 -13.27 1.35
C GLU A 316 7.02 -13.12 0.80
N LEU A 317 6.42 -14.27 0.45
CA LEU A 317 5.02 -14.30 0.09
C LEU A 317 4.13 -13.89 1.27
N PRO A 318 3.13 -13.03 1.05
CA PRO A 318 2.15 -12.71 2.08
C PRO A 318 1.32 -13.94 2.49
N GLU A 319 0.70 -13.86 3.67
CA GLU A 319 -0.09 -14.98 4.20
C GLU A 319 -1.46 -15.10 3.52
N ASN A 320 -2.03 -13.98 3.08
CA ASN A 320 -3.34 -13.93 2.44
C ASN A 320 -3.28 -13.37 0.99
N PRO A 321 -4.22 -13.78 0.13
CA PRO A 321 -4.29 -13.32 -1.26
C PRO A 321 -4.51 -11.82 -1.41
N GLU A 322 -5.23 -11.21 -0.49
CA GLU A 322 -5.58 -9.79 -0.51
C GLU A 322 -4.33 -8.93 -0.35
N SER A 323 -3.46 -9.27 0.60
CA SER A 323 -2.17 -8.60 0.79
C SER A 323 -1.30 -8.71 -0.46
N TYR A 324 -1.33 -9.86 -1.15
CA TYR A 324 -0.62 -10.01 -2.42
C TYR A 324 -1.10 -8.99 -3.46
N VAL A 325 -2.41 -8.90 -3.66
CA VAL A 325 -3.01 -7.93 -4.60
C VAL A 325 -2.66 -6.49 -4.21
N HIS A 326 -2.71 -6.15 -2.92
CA HIS A 326 -2.35 -4.83 -2.43
C HIS A 326 -0.86 -4.49 -2.65
N ARG A 327 0.04 -5.48 -2.53
CA ARG A 327 1.47 -5.30 -2.82
C ARG A 327 1.72 -5.06 -4.30
N ILE A 328 1.24 -5.95 -5.17
CA ILE A 328 1.47 -5.82 -6.61
C ILE A 328 0.74 -4.61 -7.19
N GLY A 329 -0.37 -4.18 -6.59
CA GLY A 329 -1.07 -2.96 -6.93
C GLY A 329 -0.29 -1.67 -6.63
N ARG A 330 0.98 -1.73 -6.18
CA ARG A 330 1.90 -0.57 -6.12
C ARG A 330 2.54 -0.29 -7.47
N THR A 331 2.46 -1.22 -8.42
CA THR A 331 2.95 -1.06 -9.80
C THR A 331 1.82 -1.21 -10.81
N GLY A 332 2.06 -0.88 -12.07
CA GLY A 332 1.11 -1.06 -13.16
C GLY A 332 -0.12 -0.14 -13.12
N ARG A 333 -0.04 1.04 -12.50
CA ARG A 333 -1.15 1.99 -12.38
C ARG A 333 -1.21 2.97 -13.56
N ALA A 334 -2.36 3.63 -13.72
CA ALA A 334 -2.59 4.66 -14.74
C ALA A 334 -2.27 4.20 -16.18
N GLY A 335 -2.55 2.94 -16.51
CA GLY A 335 -2.32 2.40 -17.85
C GLY A 335 -0.86 2.01 -18.16
N ARG A 336 0.07 2.18 -17.21
CA ARG A 336 1.47 1.75 -17.35
C ARG A 336 1.62 0.25 -17.07
N GLU A 337 2.63 -0.36 -17.66
CA GLU A 337 3.03 -1.72 -17.33
C GLU A 337 3.90 -1.74 -16.07
N GLY A 338 3.74 -2.78 -15.25
CA GLY A 338 4.52 -2.97 -14.04
C GLY A 338 5.01 -4.40 -13.91
N THR A 339 6.03 -4.60 -13.09
CA THR A 339 6.58 -5.94 -12.83
C THR A 339 6.47 -6.28 -11.35
N ALA A 340 6.02 -7.49 -11.05
CA ALA A 340 6.00 -8.06 -9.70
C ALA A 340 6.72 -9.40 -9.67
N ILE A 341 7.73 -9.53 -8.82
CA ILE A 341 8.55 -10.74 -8.69
C ILE A 341 8.40 -11.28 -7.27
N SER A 342 8.12 -12.59 -7.14
CA SER A 342 8.03 -13.25 -5.85
C SER A 342 9.16 -14.24 -5.66
N LEU A 343 10.00 -14.05 -4.64
CA LEU A 343 11.03 -14.99 -4.22
C LEU A 343 10.41 -16.01 -3.27
N VAL A 344 10.35 -17.27 -3.69
CA VAL A 344 9.61 -18.32 -2.98
C VAL A 344 10.56 -19.40 -2.51
N ALA A 345 10.74 -19.51 -1.20
CA ALA A 345 11.49 -20.59 -0.58
C ALA A 345 10.65 -21.88 -0.47
N ASP A 346 11.30 -23.01 -0.22
CA ASP A 346 10.63 -24.31 -0.20
C ASP A 346 9.47 -24.39 0.82
N ASN A 347 9.63 -23.78 1.97
CA ASN A 347 8.59 -23.71 3.00
C ASN A 347 7.41 -22.79 2.62
N GLU A 348 7.56 -21.94 1.62
CA GLU A 348 6.53 -21.00 1.17
C GLU A 348 5.73 -21.51 -0.05
N LYS A 349 6.19 -22.58 -0.71
CA LYS A 349 5.55 -23.11 -1.94
C LYS A 349 4.06 -23.38 -1.79
N ARG A 350 3.60 -23.82 -0.61
CA ARG A 350 2.19 -24.08 -0.34
C ARG A 350 1.32 -22.81 -0.42
N ARG A 351 1.92 -21.61 -0.19
CA ARG A 351 1.20 -20.34 -0.23
C ARG A 351 0.83 -19.94 -1.65
N ILE A 352 1.61 -20.35 -2.67
CA ILE A 352 1.30 -20.10 -4.08
C ILE A 352 -0.10 -20.59 -4.45
N TYR A 353 -0.48 -21.77 -3.95
CA TYR A 353 -1.79 -22.37 -4.27
C TYR A 353 -2.97 -21.63 -3.64
N ARG A 354 -2.72 -20.84 -2.57
CA ARG A 354 -3.76 -20.01 -1.93
C ARG A 354 -3.98 -18.70 -2.67
N ILE A 355 -2.96 -18.20 -3.37
CA ILE A 355 -3.01 -16.93 -4.11
C ILE A 355 -3.48 -17.23 -5.55
N LYS A 356 -4.78 -16.97 -5.83
CA LYS A 356 -5.42 -17.31 -7.11
C LYS A 356 -4.64 -16.84 -8.34
N GLY A 357 -4.03 -15.64 -8.31
CA GLY A 357 -3.26 -15.08 -9.42
C GLY A 357 -1.95 -15.79 -9.72
N LEU A 358 -1.37 -16.53 -8.76
CA LEU A 358 -0.07 -17.19 -8.93
C LEU A 358 -0.16 -18.61 -9.49
N LYS A 359 -1.31 -19.27 -9.43
CA LYS A 359 -1.48 -20.68 -9.82
C LYS A 359 -1.11 -20.98 -11.28
N HIS A 360 -1.24 -19.99 -12.15
CA HIS A 360 -1.02 -20.14 -13.59
C HIS A 360 0.37 -19.66 -14.05
N ILE A 361 1.18 -19.14 -13.13
CA ILE A 361 2.52 -18.66 -13.44
C ILE A 361 3.49 -19.82 -13.33
N LYS A 362 4.23 -20.09 -14.42
CA LYS A 362 5.30 -21.10 -14.43
C LYS A 362 6.49 -20.57 -13.61
N PRO A 363 6.86 -21.24 -12.49
CA PRO A 363 7.97 -20.78 -11.69
C PRO A 363 9.32 -20.96 -12.40
N GLU A 364 10.18 -19.98 -12.22
CA GLU A 364 11.60 -20.06 -12.61
C GLU A 364 12.42 -20.58 -11.42
N LYS A 365 13.56 -21.21 -11.66
CA LYS A 365 14.51 -21.58 -10.60
C LYS A 365 15.61 -20.51 -10.55
N PHE A 366 15.90 -20.02 -9.36
CA PHE A 366 17.06 -19.16 -9.17
C PHE A 366 18.33 -19.98 -9.36
N LYS A 367 19.19 -19.50 -10.22
CA LYS A 367 20.54 -20.01 -10.38
C LYS A 367 21.47 -18.99 -9.76
N ALA A 368 22.15 -19.38 -8.69
CA ALA A 368 23.04 -18.51 -7.92
C ALA A 368 24.24 -18.06 -8.77
N ASN A 369 24.65 -18.92 -9.70
CA ASN A 369 25.72 -18.66 -10.65
C ASN A 369 25.16 -18.82 -12.06
N ASP A 370 25.03 -17.73 -12.81
CA ASP A 370 24.83 -17.78 -14.25
C ASP A 370 26.21 -17.94 -14.92
N LEU A 371 26.27 -18.65 -16.03
CA LEU A 371 27.52 -18.79 -16.79
C LEU A 371 28.20 -17.44 -17.09
N ARG A 372 27.41 -16.38 -17.27
CA ARG A 372 27.92 -15.01 -17.49
C ARG A 372 28.56 -14.44 -16.23
N ASP A 373 27.89 -14.60 -15.07
CA ASP A 373 28.40 -14.10 -13.78
C ASP A 373 29.66 -14.86 -13.39
N LEU A 374 29.66 -16.20 -13.56
CA LEU A 374 30.81 -17.04 -13.30
C LEU A 374 32.01 -16.67 -14.21
N LYS A 375 31.76 -16.39 -15.50
CA LYS A 375 32.78 -15.92 -16.42
C LYS A 375 33.38 -14.58 -15.97
N GLN A 376 32.56 -13.65 -15.56
CA GLN A 376 32.99 -12.32 -15.13
C GLN A 376 33.73 -12.39 -13.79
N ASP A 377 33.29 -13.21 -12.85
CA ASP A 377 33.95 -13.46 -11.57
C ASP A 377 35.32 -14.12 -11.79
N LEU A 378 35.42 -15.10 -12.70
CA LEU A 378 36.66 -15.75 -13.04
C LEU A 378 37.65 -14.79 -13.73
N LEU A 379 37.17 -13.91 -14.62
CA LEU A 379 38.00 -12.93 -15.29
C LEU A 379 38.51 -11.82 -14.36
N SER A 380 37.73 -11.50 -13.29
CA SER A 380 38.11 -10.48 -12.31
C SER A 380 38.84 -11.05 -11.09
N ALA A 381 38.92 -12.38 -10.96
CA ALA A 381 39.54 -13.04 -9.82
C ALA A 381 41.03 -12.82 -9.75
N ASP A 382 41.50 -12.36 -8.59
CA ASP A 382 42.93 -12.24 -8.31
C ASP A 382 43.56 -13.63 -8.05
N VAL A 383 44.21 -14.15 -9.08
CA VAL A 383 44.91 -15.46 -9.03
C VAL A 383 45.94 -15.53 -7.89
N GLY A 384 46.47 -14.38 -7.43
CA GLY A 384 47.42 -14.29 -6.33
C GLY A 384 46.85 -14.77 -5.00
N LYS A 385 45.52 -14.68 -4.82
CA LYS A 385 44.79 -15.09 -3.61
C LYS A 385 44.41 -16.56 -3.55
N VAL A 386 44.68 -17.33 -4.63
CA VAL A 386 44.38 -18.78 -4.63
C VAL A 386 45.40 -19.52 -3.78
N SER A 387 44.91 -20.30 -2.79
CA SER A 387 45.80 -21.05 -1.90
C SER A 387 46.68 -22.03 -2.65
N GLU A 388 47.90 -22.25 -2.14
CA GLU A 388 48.89 -23.17 -2.75
C GLU A 388 48.34 -24.59 -2.89
N LYS A 389 47.51 -25.02 -1.94
CA LYS A 389 46.83 -26.33 -1.96
C LYS A 389 45.90 -26.47 -3.18
N ILE A 390 45.13 -25.42 -3.50
CA ILE A 390 44.19 -25.41 -4.65
C ILE A 390 45.01 -25.41 -5.95
N ARG A 391 46.11 -24.64 -6.01
CA ARG A 391 47.02 -24.63 -7.19
C ARG A 391 47.64 -25.99 -7.45
N LYS A 392 47.99 -26.73 -6.39
CA LYS A 392 48.55 -28.09 -6.51
C LYS A 392 47.54 -29.06 -7.10
N VAL A 393 46.32 -29.07 -6.57
CA VAL A 393 45.22 -29.90 -7.10
C VAL A 393 44.86 -29.55 -8.55
N ALA A 394 44.82 -28.25 -8.89
CA ALA A 394 44.60 -27.83 -10.28
C ALA A 394 45.68 -28.34 -11.24
N LYS A 395 46.96 -28.26 -10.83
CA LYS A 395 48.08 -28.83 -11.62
C LYS A 395 48.00 -30.33 -11.79
N GLU A 396 47.59 -31.08 -10.77
CA GLU A 396 47.38 -32.52 -10.87
C GLU A 396 46.24 -32.87 -11.84
N LEU A 397 45.10 -32.18 -11.75
CA LEU A 397 43.96 -32.36 -12.66
C LEU A 397 44.31 -32.06 -14.14
N LEU A 398 45.08 -31.00 -14.38
CA LEU A 398 45.51 -30.60 -15.71
C LEU A 398 46.64 -31.50 -16.31
N ARG A 399 47.23 -32.39 -15.51
CA ARG A 399 48.14 -33.43 -16.00
C ARG A 399 47.39 -34.68 -16.47
N GLU A 400 46.23 -34.94 -15.90
CA GLU A 400 45.46 -36.16 -16.13
C GLU A 400 44.34 -36.00 -17.16
N ARG A 401 43.86 -34.74 -17.38
CA ARG A 401 42.77 -34.43 -18.28
C ARG A 401 43.04 -33.16 -19.08
N ASP A 402 42.34 -33.07 -20.22
CA ASP A 402 42.34 -31.88 -21.05
C ASP A 402 41.80 -30.64 -20.25
N PRO A 403 42.47 -29.47 -20.37
CA PRO A 403 42.06 -28.26 -19.69
C PRO A 403 40.59 -27.86 -19.94
N GLU A 404 40.09 -28.05 -21.16
CA GLU A 404 38.69 -27.72 -21.51
C GLU A 404 37.73 -28.66 -20.83
N GLU A 405 38.02 -29.97 -20.73
CA GLU A 405 37.24 -30.94 -19.95
C GLU A 405 37.20 -30.60 -18.47
N VAL A 406 38.35 -30.27 -17.87
CA VAL A 406 38.44 -29.90 -16.45
C VAL A 406 37.61 -28.65 -16.14
N ILE A 407 37.73 -27.62 -16.99
CA ILE A 407 36.98 -26.38 -16.84
C ILE A 407 35.48 -26.64 -17.02
N SER A 408 35.08 -27.41 -18.05
CA SER A 408 33.68 -27.75 -18.29
C SER A 408 33.05 -28.52 -17.14
N LEU A 409 33.76 -29.48 -16.55
CA LEU A 409 33.28 -30.24 -15.36
C LEU A 409 33.19 -29.36 -14.12
N LEU A 410 34.13 -28.45 -13.90
CA LEU A 410 34.12 -27.51 -12.78
C LEU A 410 32.93 -26.52 -12.91
N ILE A 411 32.71 -25.99 -14.10
CA ILE A 411 31.57 -25.12 -14.40
C ILE A 411 30.23 -25.86 -14.19
N ALA A 412 30.15 -27.13 -14.70
CA ALA A 412 28.93 -27.93 -14.52
C ALA A 412 28.60 -28.25 -13.06
N LYS A 413 29.61 -28.32 -12.16
CA LYS A 413 29.40 -28.51 -10.72
C LYS A 413 29.07 -27.24 -9.94
N LEU A 414 29.43 -26.06 -10.48
CA LEU A 414 29.17 -24.76 -9.86
C LEU A 414 27.83 -24.13 -10.28
N ILE A 415 27.22 -24.67 -11.33
CA ILE A 415 25.88 -24.28 -11.85
C ILE A 415 24.81 -25.26 -11.39
#